data_675a850898a11dfe5bcc9c186d29c099
#
_entry.id   675a850898a11dfe5bcc9c186d29c099
#
_cell.length_a   1.000
_cell.length_b   1.000
_cell.length_c   1.000
_cell.angle_alpha   90.00
_cell.angle_beta   90.00
_cell.angle_gamma   90.00
#
_symmetry.space_group_name_H-M   'P 1'
#
loop_
_entity.id
_entity.type
_entity.pdbx_description
1 polymer ?
#
loop_
_entity_poly.entity_id
_entity_poly.type
_entity_poly.pdbx_seq_one_letter_code
_entity_poly.pdbx_strand_id
1 'polypeptide(L)'
;MKQICVVGVGYVGLVTAACFADLGNRVTALDVNEQRVENLKKGIMPIYEPGLDELVKRNVNGGRITFTTSYKEALKDAEYAFIAVGTPSDAKGAADLQ
;
A
#
# COMPACT_ATOMS: atom_id res chain seq x y z
N MET A 1 -15.29 5.28 9.44
CA MET A 1 -13.92 5.32 8.92
C MET A 1 -13.03 4.39 9.72
N LYS A 2 -12.27 3.56 9.05
CA LYS A 2 -11.36 2.62 9.69
C LYS A 2 -9.91 3.04 9.48
N GLN A 3 -9.05 2.61 10.38
CA GLN A 3 -7.61 2.80 10.26
C GLN A 3 -7.05 1.49 9.72
N ILE A 4 -6.56 1.51 8.50
CA ILE A 4 -6.13 0.31 7.81
C ILE A 4 -4.65 0.42 7.44
N CYS A 5 -3.89 -0.63 7.71
CA CYS A 5 -2.51 -0.72 7.28
C CYS A 5 -2.43 -1.72 6.13
N VAL A 6 -1.77 -1.34 5.05
CA VAL A 6 -1.53 -2.26 3.93
C VAL A 6 -0.03 -2.47 3.84
N VAL A 7 0.41 -3.71 4.01
CA VAL A 7 1.83 -4.06 3.98
C VAL A 7 2.19 -4.56 2.60
N GLY A 8 3.07 -3.83 1.93
CA GLY A 8 3.47 -4.13 0.57
C GLY A 8 2.73 -3.24 -0.42
N VAL A 9 3.48 -2.42 -1.16
CA VAL A 9 2.88 -1.50 -2.12
C VAL A 9 3.28 -1.81 -3.56
N GLY A 10 3.34 -3.11 -3.87
CA GLY A 10 3.37 -3.55 -5.25
C GLY A 10 1.98 -3.31 -5.84
N TYR A 11 1.70 -3.95 -6.96
CA TYR A 11 0.45 -3.70 -7.65
C TYR A 11 -0.78 -3.97 -6.78
N VAL A 12 -0.85 -5.16 -6.19
CA VAL A 12 -2.03 -5.54 -5.40
C VAL A 12 -2.18 -4.66 -4.17
N GLY A 13 -1.07 -4.42 -3.46
CA GLY A 13 -1.12 -3.59 -2.27
C GLY A 13 -1.53 -2.16 -2.56
N LEU A 14 -1.01 -1.60 -3.65
CA LEU A 14 -1.33 -0.24 -4.01
C LEU A 14 -2.80 -0.09 -4.42
N VAL A 15 -3.31 -1.04 -5.20
CA VAL A 15 -4.73 -1.04 -5.58
C VAL A 15 -5.60 -1.18 -4.35
N THR A 16 -5.24 -2.09 -3.46
CA THR A 16 -5.99 -2.32 -2.22
C THR A 16 -6.03 -1.05 -1.37
N ALA A 17 -4.87 -0.42 -1.20
CA ALA A 17 -4.78 0.81 -0.40
C ALA A 17 -5.65 1.90 -1.01
N ALA A 18 -5.56 2.08 -2.32
CA ALA A 18 -6.31 3.13 -3.00
C ALA A 18 -7.81 2.90 -2.89
N CYS A 19 -8.25 1.65 -3.05
CA CYS A 19 -9.68 1.34 -2.97
C CYS A 19 -10.24 1.55 -1.57
N PHE A 20 -9.52 1.10 -0.54
CA PHE A 20 -9.97 1.32 0.83
C PHE A 20 -10.02 2.80 1.17
N ALA A 21 -9.02 3.56 0.73
CA ALA A 21 -9.00 4.99 0.98
C ALA A 21 -10.14 5.68 0.27
N ASP A 22 -10.43 5.26 -0.95
CA ASP A 22 -11.51 5.87 -1.72
C ASP A 22 -12.88 5.61 -1.12
N LEU A 23 -13.00 4.55 -0.33
CA LEU A 23 -14.23 4.26 0.41
C LEU A 23 -14.35 5.08 1.69
N GLY A 24 -13.38 5.93 1.97
CA GLY A 24 -13.43 6.82 3.12
C GLY A 24 -12.60 6.38 4.31
N ASN A 25 -11.81 5.33 4.17
CA ASN A 25 -10.95 4.85 5.24
C ASN A 25 -9.61 5.57 5.22
N ARG A 26 -8.94 5.58 6.38
CA ARG A 26 -7.60 6.10 6.48
C ARG A 26 -6.62 4.94 6.33
N VAL A 27 -5.74 5.05 5.35
CA VAL A 27 -4.85 3.95 5.00
C VAL A 27 -3.40 4.37 5.15
N THR A 28 -2.63 3.55 5.85
CA THR A 28 -1.18 3.71 5.90
C THR A 28 -0.58 2.56 5.12
N ALA A 29 0.10 2.88 4.04
CA ALA A 29 0.70 1.89 3.16
C ALA A 29 2.18 1.76 3.47
N LEU A 30 2.61 0.57 3.78
CA LEU A 30 3.95 0.27 4.27
C LEU A 30 4.70 -0.59 3.27
N ASP A 31 5.96 -0.26 3.04
CA ASP A 31 6.85 -1.12 2.27
C ASP A 31 8.26 -0.92 2.79
N VAL A 32 9.04 -1.99 2.81
CA VAL A 32 10.42 -1.90 3.25
C VAL A 32 11.33 -1.28 2.20
N ASN A 33 10.87 -1.17 0.98
CA ASN A 33 11.65 -0.59 -0.11
C ASN A 33 11.55 0.94 -0.03
N GLU A 34 12.60 1.58 0.46
CA GLU A 34 12.63 3.02 0.67
C GLU A 34 12.42 3.80 -0.63
N GLN A 35 13.04 3.32 -1.71
CA GLN A 35 12.92 4.02 -3.00
C GLN A 35 11.48 3.99 -3.50
N ARG A 36 10.81 2.87 -3.35
CA ARG A 36 9.41 2.74 -3.74
C ARG A 36 8.52 3.70 -2.97
N VAL A 37 8.74 3.76 -1.65
CA VAL A 37 7.96 4.65 -0.80
C VAL A 37 8.23 6.11 -1.16
N GLU A 38 9.49 6.47 -1.38
CA GLU A 38 9.83 7.85 -1.78
C GLU A 38 9.18 8.22 -3.10
N ASN A 39 9.20 7.32 -4.06
CA ASN A 39 8.59 7.58 -5.35
C ASN A 39 7.08 7.80 -5.21
N LEU A 40 6.42 6.98 -4.41
CA LEU A 40 4.97 7.12 -4.20
C LEU A 40 4.63 8.44 -3.52
N LYS A 41 5.45 8.88 -2.58
CA LYS A 41 5.26 10.17 -1.94
C LYS A 41 5.37 11.32 -2.94
N LYS A 42 6.16 11.15 -3.97
CA LYS A 42 6.35 12.15 -5.02
C LYS A 42 5.32 12.03 -6.14
N GLY A 43 4.45 11.03 -6.07
CA GLY A 43 3.46 10.79 -7.10
C GLY A 43 3.97 9.95 -8.26
N ILE A 44 5.12 9.31 -8.10
CA ILE A 44 5.68 8.44 -9.14
C ILE A 44 5.18 7.03 -8.89
N MET A 45 4.41 6.51 -9.84
CA MET A 45 3.81 5.19 -9.69
C MET A 45 4.76 4.09 -10.13
N PRO A 46 4.86 3.00 -9.36
CA PRO A 46 5.72 1.88 -9.76
C PRO A 46 5.16 1.08 -10.92
N ILE A 47 3.86 1.20 -11.14
CA ILE A 47 3.16 0.45 -12.18
C ILE A 47 2.26 1.43 -12.91
N TYR A 48 2.32 1.39 -14.24
CA TYR A 48 1.42 2.22 -15.03
C TYR A 48 0.11 1.46 -15.26
N GLU A 49 -0.94 2.00 -14.70
CA GLU A 49 -2.27 1.41 -14.81
C GLU A 49 -3.25 2.57 -15.01
N PRO A 50 -3.97 2.62 -16.13
CA PRO A 50 -4.89 3.73 -16.36
C PRO A 50 -5.89 3.89 -15.22
N GLY A 51 -5.98 5.10 -14.69
CA GLY A 51 -6.90 5.41 -13.60
C GLY A 51 -6.35 5.17 -12.22
N LEU A 52 -5.33 4.34 -12.08
CA LEU A 52 -4.78 4.05 -10.76
C LEU A 52 -4.03 5.24 -10.19
N ASP A 53 -3.24 5.91 -11.02
CA ASP A 53 -2.48 7.06 -10.53
C ASP A 53 -3.41 8.18 -10.07
N GLU A 54 -4.51 8.41 -10.78
CA GLU A 54 -5.49 9.41 -10.37
C GLU A 54 -6.14 9.04 -9.05
N LEU A 55 -6.49 7.76 -8.90
CA LEU A 55 -7.11 7.27 -7.69
C LEU A 55 -6.18 7.44 -6.48
N VAL A 56 -4.92 7.08 -6.66
CA VAL A 56 -3.93 7.22 -5.59
C VAL A 56 -3.72 8.69 -5.27
N LYS A 57 -3.51 9.53 -6.27
CA LYS A 57 -3.26 10.94 -6.06
C LYS A 57 -4.42 11.63 -5.36
N ARG A 58 -5.64 11.32 -5.76
CA ARG A 58 -6.82 11.90 -5.14
C ARG A 58 -6.86 11.60 -3.65
N ASN A 59 -6.54 10.37 -3.29
CA ASN A 59 -6.60 9.95 -1.90
C ASN A 59 -5.40 10.42 -1.08
N VAL A 60 -4.24 10.56 -1.72
CA VAL A 60 -3.09 11.15 -1.05
C VAL A 60 -3.36 12.63 -0.77
N ASN A 61 -3.87 13.34 -1.76
CA ASN A 61 -4.19 14.76 -1.59
C ASN A 61 -5.29 14.98 -0.55
N GLY A 62 -6.19 14.03 -0.44
CA GLY A 62 -7.25 14.10 0.56
C GLY A 62 -6.81 13.69 1.96
N GLY A 63 -5.56 13.29 2.12
CA GLY A 63 -5.03 12.89 3.42
C GLY A 63 -5.46 11.50 3.85
N ARG A 64 -6.00 10.70 2.94
CA ARG A 64 -6.49 9.37 3.28
C ARG A 64 -5.46 8.27 3.10
N ILE A 65 -4.38 8.52 2.34
CA ILE A 65 -3.30 7.56 2.17
C ILE A 65 -1.99 8.18 2.63
N THR A 66 -1.25 7.45 3.44
CA THR A 66 0.10 7.82 3.87
C THR A 66 1.02 6.65 3.56
N PHE A 67 2.20 6.95 3.05
CA PHE A 67 3.21 5.91 2.74
C PHE A 67 4.33 5.98 3.76
N THR A 68 4.81 4.81 4.21
CA THR A 68 5.89 4.77 5.20
C THR A 68 6.71 3.50 5.05
N THR A 69 7.94 3.53 5.55
CA THR A 69 8.77 2.33 5.67
C THR A 69 8.80 1.80 7.09
N SER A 70 8.12 2.47 8.01
CA SER A 70 8.14 2.12 9.43
C SER A 70 6.96 1.26 9.82
N TYR A 71 7.23 0.03 10.25
CA TYR A 71 6.19 -0.85 10.79
C TYR A 71 5.53 -0.26 12.02
N LYS A 72 6.34 0.34 12.88
CA LYS A 72 5.82 0.94 14.10
C LYS A 72 4.80 2.03 13.78
N GLU A 73 5.13 2.89 12.83
CA GLU A 73 4.26 3.97 12.45
C GLU A 73 2.99 3.45 11.77
N ALA A 74 3.16 2.47 10.88
CA ALA A 74 2.04 1.94 10.10
C ALA A 74 1.05 1.21 10.98
N LEU A 75 1.53 0.50 12.00
CA LEU A 75 0.68 -0.34 12.81
C LEU A 75 0.16 0.34 14.07
N LYS A 76 0.64 1.54 14.34
CA LYS A 76 0.36 2.23 15.60
C LYS A 76 -1.14 2.34 15.89
N ASP A 77 -1.92 2.75 14.92
CA ASP A 77 -3.36 2.96 15.12
C ASP A 77 -4.20 2.05 14.23
N ALA A 78 -3.56 1.05 13.62
CA ALA A 78 -4.27 0.20 12.66
C ALA A 78 -5.29 -0.70 13.34
N GLU A 79 -6.50 -0.70 12.81
CA GLU A 79 -7.54 -1.63 13.24
C GLU A 79 -7.49 -2.90 12.40
N TYR A 80 -7.01 -2.80 11.16
CA TYR A 80 -6.86 -3.91 10.24
C TYR A 80 -5.52 -3.81 9.54
N ALA A 81 -4.92 -4.94 9.26
CA ALA A 81 -3.68 -5.00 8.50
C ALA A 81 -3.84 -6.01 7.38
N PHE A 82 -3.61 -5.55 6.15
CA PHE A 82 -3.66 -6.41 4.97
C PHE A 82 -2.24 -6.64 4.49
N ILE A 83 -1.86 -7.91 4.36
CA ILE A 83 -0.52 -8.28 3.92
C ILE A 83 -0.58 -8.57 2.44
N ALA A 84 0.02 -7.70 1.65
CA ALA A 84 -0.04 -7.78 0.19
C ALA A 84 1.34 -7.97 -0.44
N VAL A 85 2.30 -8.44 0.34
CA VAL A 85 3.61 -8.76 -0.20
C VAL A 85 3.52 -10.05 -1.01
N GLY A 86 4.10 -10.04 -2.18
CA GLY A 86 4.10 -11.23 -3.00
C GLY A 86 5.04 -12.28 -2.42
N THR A 87 4.63 -13.54 -2.50
CA THR A 87 5.53 -14.61 -2.15
C THR A 87 6.51 -14.76 -3.31
N PRO A 88 7.78 -15.07 -3.03
CA PRO A 88 8.72 -15.35 -4.11
C PRO A 88 8.23 -16.57 -4.88
N SER A 89 8.18 -16.48 -6.12
CA SER A 89 7.74 -17.60 -6.93
C SER A 89 8.80 -18.66 -6.96
N ASP A 90 8.88 -19.08 -6.65
CA ASP A 90 9.61 -19.75 -6.72
C ASP A 90 9.50 -20.70 -6.16
N ALA A 91 9.74 -20.56 -6.22
CA ALA A 91 9.57 -21.04 -5.84
C ALA A 91 9.10 -21.66 -5.23
N LYS A 92 9.02 -21.95 -5.00
CA LYS A 92 8.45 -22.37 -4.41
C LYS A 92 7.55 -22.20 -4.00
N GLY A 93 7.36 -21.96 -4.35
CA GLY A 93 6.53 -21.58 -3.87
C GLY A 93 5.92 -21.55 -3.48
N ALA A 94 5.92 -21.73 -3.59
CA ALA A 94 5.34 -21.59 -3.05
C ALA A 94 4.95 -21.73 -2.36
N ALA A 95 5.23 -21.82 -2.31
CA ALA A 95 4.89 -21.87 -1.67
C ALA A 95 4.44 -21.99 -0.94
N ASP A 96 4.83 -21.96 -0.82
CA ASP A 96 4.41 -22.03 -0.16
C ASP A 96 3.72 -21.75 0.57
N LEU A 97 3.30 -21.62 0.75
CA LEU A 97 2.66 -21.19 1.56
C LEU A 97 2.13 -21.86 2.22
N GLN A 98 2.53 -22.22 2.12
CA GLN A 98 2.18 -22.58 2.41
C GLN A 98 1.83 -22.69 3.01
#